data_6655270a6abbe66999e40d74623b69cd
#
_entry.id   6655270a6abbe66999e40d74623b69cd
#
_cell.length_a   1.000
_cell.length_b   1.000
_cell.length_c   1.000
_cell.angle_alpha   90.00
_cell.angle_beta   90.00
_cell.angle_gamma   90.00
#
_symmetry.space_group_name_H-M   'P 1'
#
loop_
_entity.id
_entity.type
_entity.pdbx_description
1 polymer ?
#
loop_
_entity_poly.entity_id
_entity_poly.type
_entity_poly.pdbx_seq_one_letter_code
_entity_poly.pdbx_strand_id
1 'polypeptide(L)' 'MSVGEVFLESVSTGVITAEEIAWITSGQTQFSRQEEAVVLRLGRLLDDGVIQIGCRLLQA' A
#
# COMPACT_ATOMS: atom_id res chain seq x y z
N MET A 1 -6.69 9.94 -1.01
CA MET A 1 -6.03 8.64 -0.70
C MET A 1 -5.28 8.78 0.61
N SER A 2 -5.37 7.79 1.47
CA SER A 2 -4.63 7.80 2.73
C SER A 2 -3.87 6.48 2.87
N VAL A 3 -2.83 6.50 3.72
CA VAL A 3 -2.02 5.30 3.96
C VAL A 3 -2.89 4.18 4.51
N GLY A 4 -3.79 4.51 5.43
CA GLY A 4 -4.70 3.51 6.00
C GLY A 4 -5.59 2.87 4.96
N GLU A 5 -6.11 3.68 4.04
CA GLU A 5 -6.95 3.16 2.96
C GLU A 5 -6.16 2.25 2.03
N VAL A 6 -4.95 2.66 1.67
CA VAL A 6 -4.09 1.84 0.82
C VAL A 6 -3.80 0.51 1.50
N PHE A 7 -3.49 0.55 2.78
CA PHE A 7 -3.21 -0.65 3.55
C PHE A 7 -4.40 -1.60 3.55
N LEU A 8 -5.58 -1.08 3.89
CA LEU A 8 -6.78 -1.91 3.96
C LEU A 8 -7.13 -2.52 2.60
N GLU A 9 -7.04 -1.72 1.54
CA GLU A 9 -7.33 -2.21 0.20
C GLU A 9 -6.33 -3.28 -0.24
N SER A 10 -5.07 -3.05 0.06
CA SER A 10 -4.02 -4.01 -0.33
C SER A 10 -4.19 -5.33 0.39
N VAL A 11 -4.47 -5.29 1.68
CA VAL A 11 -4.65 -6.52 2.46
C VAL A 11 -5.93 -7.23 2.06
N SER A 12 -7.00 -6.48 1.80
CA SER A 12 -8.28 -7.06 1.43
C SER A 12 -8.25 -7.74 0.07
N THR A 13 -7.54 -7.16 -0.88
CA THR A 13 -7.51 -7.67 -2.26
C THR A 13 -6.28 -8.51 -2.55
N GLY A 14 -5.25 -8.40 -1.72
CA GLY A 14 -3.97 -9.04 -2.00
C GLY A 14 -3.16 -8.32 -3.05
N VAL A 15 -3.56 -7.12 -3.44
CA VAL A 15 -2.91 -6.37 -4.51
C VAL A 15 -2.70 -4.92 -4.10
N ILE A 16 -1.51 -4.40 -4.39
CA ILE A 16 -1.23 -2.98 -4.29
C ILE A 16 -0.90 -2.48 -5.69
N THR A 17 -1.46 -1.35 -6.08
CA THR A 17 -1.26 -0.84 -7.43
C THR A 17 0.04 -0.05 -7.53
N ALA A 18 0.57 0.04 -8.76
CA ALA A 18 1.76 0.83 -9.01
C ALA A 18 1.54 2.30 -8.65
N GLU A 19 0.32 2.79 -8.88
CA GLU A 19 -0.02 4.17 -8.52
C GLU A 19 0.03 4.39 -7.03
N GLU A 20 -0.46 3.43 -6.26
CA GLU A 20 -0.42 3.52 -4.81
C GLU A 20 1.02 3.50 -4.29
N ILE A 21 1.85 2.67 -4.87
CA ILE A 21 3.26 2.62 -4.50
C ILE A 21 3.94 3.94 -4.82
N ALA A 22 3.68 4.49 -6.00
CA ALA A 22 4.25 5.78 -6.38
C ALA A 22 3.80 6.89 -5.44
N TRP A 23 2.53 6.88 -5.07
CA TRP A 23 1.99 7.86 -4.14
C TRP A 23 2.66 7.77 -2.77
N ILE A 24 2.81 6.56 -2.26
CA ILE A 24 3.46 6.33 -0.97
C ILE A 24 4.91 6.79 -1.01
N THR A 25 5.61 6.44 -2.08
CA THR A 25 7.02 6.78 -2.22
C THR A 25 7.21 8.29 -2.29
N SER A 26 6.36 8.98 -3.03
CA SER A 26 6.50 10.44 -3.18
C SER A 26 6.04 11.19 -1.93
N GLY A 27 5.13 10.61 -1.14
CA GLY A 27 4.63 11.26 0.06
C GLY A 27 5.36 10.90 1.34
N GLN A 28 6.42 10.12 1.23
CA GLN A 28 7.06 9.51 2.39
C GLN A 28 7.54 10.52 3.42
N THR A 29 7.97 11.69 2.98
CA THR A 29 8.48 12.70 3.91
C THR A 29 7.39 13.39 4.70
N GLN A 30 6.14 13.21 4.32
CA GLN A 30 5.01 13.89 4.94
C GLN A 30 4.21 12.96 5.86
N PHE A 31 4.61 11.73 5.96
CA PHE A 31 3.87 10.76 6.76
C PHE A 31 4.21 10.92 8.23
N SER A 32 3.21 10.71 9.08
CA SER A 32 3.41 10.63 10.51
C SER A 32 4.15 9.33 10.84
N ARG A 33 4.58 9.22 12.09
CA ARG A 33 5.26 8.02 12.55
C ARG A 33 4.38 6.79 12.41
N GLN A 34 3.11 6.94 12.70
CA GLN A 34 2.16 5.84 12.57
C GLN A 34 1.99 5.43 11.12
N GLU A 35 1.93 6.41 10.23
CA GLU A 35 1.81 6.14 8.81
C GLU A 35 3.05 5.47 8.25
N GLU A 36 4.23 5.89 8.73
CA GLU A 36 5.48 5.25 8.32
C GLU A 36 5.51 3.80 8.74
N ALA A 37 5.00 3.50 9.92
CA ALA A 37 4.95 2.11 10.39
C ALA A 37 4.06 1.26 9.48
N VAL A 38 2.95 1.82 9.01
CA VAL A 38 2.05 1.13 8.10
C VAL A 38 2.74 0.90 6.75
N VAL A 39 3.47 1.91 6.25
CA VAL A 39 4.20 1.79 4.99
C VAL A 39 5.26 0.68 5.08
N LEU A 40 5.97 0.62 6.19
CA LEU A 40 6.96 -0.43 6.39
C LEU A 40 6.31 -1.81 6.42
N ARG A 41 5.14 -1.91 7.01
CA ARG A 41 4.39 -3.16 7.05
C ARG A 41 3.97 -3.58 5.63
N LEU A 42 3.53 -2.62 4.83
CA LEU A 42 3.20 -2.90 3.43
C LEU A 42 4.41 -3.44 2.67
N GLY A 43 5.57 -2.85 2.90
CA GLY A 43 6.80 -3.34 2.28
C GLY A 43 7.12 -4.77 2.67
N ARG A 44 6.90 -5.12 3.92
CA ARG A 44 7.10 -6.48 4.40
C ARG A 44 6.14 -7.46 3.75
N LEU A 45 4.88 -7.07 3.65
CA LEU A 45 3.87 -7.92 3.03
C LEU A 45 4.21 -8.17 1.56
N LEU A 46 4.75 -7.17 0.89
CA LEU A 46 5.22 -7.35 -0.49
C LEU A 46 6.39 -8.34 -0.55
N ASP A 47 7.35 -8.19 0.35
CA ASP A 47 8.52 -9.06 0.39
C ASP A 47 8.12 -10.51 0.67
N ASP A 48 7.13 -10.70 1.53
CA ASP A 48 6.67 -12.02 1.92
C ASP A 48 5.72 -12.63 0.89
N GLY A 49 5.30 -11.85 -0.10
CA GLY A 49 4.38 -12.34 -1.11
C GLY A 49 2.93 -12.39 -0.67
N VAL A 50 2.60 -11.78 0.47
CA VAL A 50 1.21 -11.73 0.94
C VAL A 50 0.38 -10.82 0.06
N ILE A 51 0.99 -9.71 -0.38
CA ILE A 51 0.37 -8.84 -1.37
C ILE A 51 1.31 -8.72 -2.56
N GLN A 52 0.76 -8.38 -3.72
CA GLN A 52 1.53 -8.28 -4.94
C GLN A 52 1.22 -6.98 -5.65
N ILE A 53 2.19 -6.51 -6.43
CA ILE A 53 1.98 -5.33 -7.26
C ILE A 53 1.20 -5.76 -8.49
N GLY A 54 0.11 -5.04 -8.78
CA GLY A 54 -0.69 -5.37 -9.93
C GLY A 54 -1.80 -4.37 -10.16
N CYS A 55 -2.77 -4.76 -10.97
CA CYS A 55 -3.95 -3.96 -11.23
C CYS A 55 -5.09 -4.47 -10.37
N ARG A 56 -5.71 -3.54 -9.66
CA ARG A 56 -6.89 -3.86 -8.90
C ARG A 56 -8.10 -3.58 -9.79
N LEU A 57 -8.72 -4.63 -10.23
CA LEU A 57 -9.89 -4.47 -11.09
C LEU A 57 -11.07 -4.05 -10.25
N LEU A 58 -11.71 -2.99 -10.67
CA LEU A 58 -12.95 -2.56 -10.04
C LEU A 58 -14.05 -3.41 -10.61
N GLN A 59 -14.44 -4.37 -9.86
CA GLN A 59 -15.52 -5.23 -10.26
C GLN A 59 -16.81 -4.63 -9.75
N ALA A 60 -17.58 -4.19 -10.64
CA ALA A 60 -18.88 -3.73 -10.27
C ALA A 60 -19.74 -4.91 -9.88
#